data_73132c6f022317e6004f75602d3c82e7
#
_entry.id   73132c6f022317e6004f75602d3c82e7
#
_cell.length_a   1.000
_cell.length_b   1.000
_cell.length_c   1.000
_cell.angle_alpha   90.00
_cell.angle_beta   90.00
_cell.angle_gamma   90.00
#
_symmetry.space_group_name_H-M   'P 1'
#
loop_
_entity.id
_entity.type
_entity.pdbx_description
1 polymer ?
#
loop_
_entity_poly.entity_id
_entity_poly.type
_entity_poly.pdbx_seq_one_letter_code
_entity_poly.pdbx_strand_id
1 'polypeptide(L)'
;MSKVKYIINSKIKPYGSGVSVKFLDHKNAVIVRKFHQGFAEYKNTPLITLPELAESLSLGAIYVKDESARFGLNAFKVLGGSYAIGKYIAQERGLDLETVDFSSLSANLDNGEKMTFVTATDGNHGRGVAWSAQQLGHNAVVYMPHGSSEMRAQNIRNHGAECTITDVNYDDAVRIANEAAQKNGWIMVQDTAWDGYSDIPTWIMQGYMTLASEIAEQIEQSNDSWPTHVILQAGVGSFAGAVCGYLVEYLKEKAPVFIVIEPDNANCIFTSAQKGDGQPLAVTGSLTTIMAGLACGEPNILSWPILRDYVSCFVSVDDSLSAMGMRILASPLKNDTAITSGESGAVGIGFLYEIMNNDEFSEFRHSLALNLESRVLVVSTEGATSPDIYEQLVWQAADSNL
;
A
#
# COMPACT_ATOMS: atom_id res chain seq x y z
N MET A 1 -20.21 -9.75 17.36
CA MET A 1 -20.17 -9.98 15.89
C MET A 1 -18.79 -10.54 15.56
N SER A 2 -18.63 -11.37 14.53
CA SER A 2 -17.30 -11.85 14.12
C SER A 2 -16.41 -10.65 13.75
N LYS A 3 -15.16 -10.65 14.20
CA LYS A 3 -14.17 -9.60 13.88
C LYS A 3 -13.71 -9.66 12.42
N VAL A 4 -14.07 -10.72 11.71
CA VAL A 4 -13.69 -10.99 10.33
C VAL A 4 -14.93 -11.34 9.51
N LYS A 5 -15.09 -10.65 8.40
CA LYS A 5 -16.04 -11.01 7.34
C LYS A 5 -15.23 -11.35 6.09
N TYR A 6 -15.59 -12.36 5.35
CA TYR A 6 -14.86 -12.76 4.14
C TYR A 6 -15.75 -13.21 3.01
N ILE A 7 -15.21 -13.10 1.79
CA ILE A 7 -15.83 -13.57 0.55
C ILE A 7 -14.78 -14.32 -0.24
N ILE A 8 -15.00 -15.62 -0.44
CA ILE A 8 -14.21 -16.41 -1.38
C ILE A 8 -14.62 -16.02 -2.79
N ASN A 9 -13.67 -15.62 -3.61
CA ASN A 9 -13.92 -15.18 -4.98
C ASN A 9 -14.11 -16.37 -5.92
N SER A 10 -15.36 -16.71 -6.20
CA SER A 10 -15.70 -17.77 -7.18
C SER A 10 -15.47 -17.36 -8.64
N LYS A 11 -15.07 -16.10 -8.90
CA LYS A 11 -14.88 -15.53 -10.24
C LYS A 11 -13.40 -15.30 -10.58
N ILE A 12 -12.49 -15.84 -9.76
CA ILE A 12 -11.04 -15.75 -10.01
C ILE A 12 -10.69 -16.31 -11.39
N LYS A 13 -9.77 -15.65 -12.08
CA LYS A 13 -9.39 -16.01 -13.44
C LYS A 13 -7.96 -16.54 -13.48
N PRO A 14 -7.69 -17.58 -14.29
CA PRO A 14 -6.32 -18.02 -14.55
C PRO A 14 -5.49 -16.89 -15.21
N TYR A 15 -4.16 -16.97 -15.08
CA TYR A 15 -3.26 -16.10 -15.79
C TYR A 15 -3.58 -16.03 -17.29
N GLY A 16 -3.58 -14.84 -17.86
CA GLY A 16 -3.86 -14.61 -19.29
C GLY A 16 -5.33 -14.57 -19.67
N SER A 17 -6.28 -14.91 -18.78
CA SER A 17 -7.72 -14.83 -19.03
C SER A 17 -8.42 -13.68 -18.31
N GLY A 18 -7.74 -13.04 -17.37
CA GLY A 18 -8.19 -11.84 -16.67
C GLY A 18 -7.78 -10.55 -17.37
N VAL A 19 -7.95 -9.43 -16.66
CA VAL A 19 -7.47 -8.13 -17.14
C VAL A 19 -5.95 -8.18 -17.35
N SER A 20 -5.48 -7.45 -18.37
CA SER A 20 -4.04 -7.38 -18.64
C SER A 20 -3.31 -6.62 -17.54
N VAL A 21 -2.27 -7.24 -16.99
CA VAL A 21 -1.37 -6.66 -15.98
C VAL A 21 0.02 -6.35 -16.56
N LYS A 22 0.18 -6.34 -17.88
CA LYS A 22 1.46 -6.10 -18.58
C LYS A 22 2.13 -4.78 -18.25
N PHE A 23 1.36 -3.75 -17.86
CA PHE A 23 1.93 -2.48 -17.42
C PHE A 23 2.67 -2.57 -16.08
N LEU A 24 2.53 -3.70 -15.37
CA LEU A 24 3.21 -4.07 -14.14
C LEU A 24 4.22 -5.22 -14.36
N ASP A 25 4.76 -5.36 -15.55
CA ASP A 25 5.71 -6.43 -15.87
C ASP A 25 7.12 -6.16 -15.28
N HIS A 26 7.96 -7.19 -15.35
CA HIS A 26 9.33 -7.11 -14.83
C HIS A 26 10.18 -6.06 -15.56
N LYS A 27 9.97 -5.85 -16.88
CA LYS A 27 10.71 -4.81 -17.62
C LYS A 27 10.43 -3.42 -17.04
N ASN A 28 9.18 -3.10 -16.81
CA ASN A 28 8.79 -1.85 -16.18
C ASN A 28 9.31 -1.74 -14.75
N ALA A 29 9.29 -2.85 -13.97
CA ALA A 29 9.82 -2.86 -12.60
C ALA A 29 11.32 -2.55 -12.54
N VAL A 30 12.11 -3.03 -13.50
CA VAL A 30 13.54 -2.71 -13.62
C VAL A 30 13.77 -1.20 -13.85
N ILE A 31 12.98 -0.58 -14.72
CA ILE A 31 13.05 0.87 -15.00
C ILE A 31 12.71 1.67 -13.74
N VAL A 32 11.60 1.32 -13.10
CA VAL A 32 11.13 1.98 -11.87
C VAL A 32 12.15 1.87 -10.76
N ARG A 33 12.68 0.68 -10.55
CA ARG A 33 13.68 0.43 -9.50
C ARG A 33 14.99 1.16 -9.77
N LYS A 34 15.46 1.19 -11.02
CA LYS A 34 16.62 1.98 -11.43
C LYS A 34 16.42 3.48 -11.09
N PHE A 35 15.23 4.02 -11.36
CA PHE A 35 14.89 5.38 -10.98
C PHE A 35 15.00 5.58 -9.46
N HIS A 36 14.41 4.68 -8.65
CA HIS A 36 14.50 4.77 -7.19
C HIS A 36 15.92 4.60 -6.65
N GLN A 37 16.74 3.78 -7.29
CA GLN A 37 18.17 3.62 -6.94
C GLN A 37 19.01 4.89 -7.16
N GLY A 38 18.52 5.86 -7.91
CA GLY A 38 19.13 7.16 -8.07
C GLY A 38 19.02 8.07 -6.84
N PHE A 39 18.11 7.78 -5.89
CA PHE A 39 18.03 8.53 -4.64
C PHE A 39 19.13 8.08 -3.67
N ALA A 40 19.78 9.03 -2.99
CA ALA A 40 20.84 8.73 -2.02
C ALA A 40 20.35 7.88 -0.84
N GLU A 41 19.08 8.02 -0.48
CA GLU A 41 18.42 7.32 0.61
C GLU A 41 17.93 5.91 0.21
N TYR A 42 18.04 5.52 -1.06
CA TYR A 42 17.56 4.21 -1.50
C TYR A 42 18.33 3.07 -0.83
N LYS A 43 17.57 2.16 -0.27
CA LYS A 43 18.04 0.85 0.21
C LYS A 43 16.93 -0.17 -0.02
N ASN A 44 17.31 -1.41 -0.34
CA ASN A 44 16.36 -2.51 -0.26
C ASN A 44 15.84 -2.61 1.17
N THR A 45 14.53 -2.60 1.32
CA THR A 45 13.92 -2.84 2.63
C THR A 45 13.98 -4.32 2.98
N PRO A 46 14.00 -4.69 4.27
CA PRO A 46 14.16 -6.09 4.66
C PRO A 46 12.96 -6.95 4.25
N LEU A 47 13.24 -8.20 3.88
CA LEU A 47 12.28 -9.30 3.90
C LEU A 47 12.63 -10.17 5.11
N ILE A 48 11.82 -10.07 6.15
CA ILE A 48 12.08 -10.70 7.46
C ILE A 48 11.29 -12.00 7.54
N THR A 49 11.92 -13.07 8.01
CA THR A 49 11.24 -14.34 8.31
C THR A 49 10.88 -14.40 9.79
N LEU A 50 9.71 -14.94 10.11
CA LEU A 50 9.23 -15.15 11.48
C LEU A 50 8.99 -16.65 11.72
N PRO A 51 10.06 -17.46 11.89
CA PRO A 51 9.95 -18.91 12.00
C PRO A 51 9.21 -19.36 13.24
N GLU A 52 9.39 -18.71 14.38
CA GLU A 52 8.74 -19.08 15.64
C GLU A 52 7.23 -18.79 15.60
N LEU A 53 6.85 -17.66 14.99
CA LEU A 53 5.44 -17.35 14.77
C LEU A 53 4.82 -18.33 13.76
N ALA A 54 5.53 -18.70 12.68
CA ALA A 54 5.07 -19.67 11.71
C ALA A 54 4.81 -21.04 12.35
N GLU A 55 5.76 -21.53 13.17
CA GLU A 55 5.61 -22.78 13.93
C GLU A 55 4.38 -22.72 14.86
N SER A 56 4.23 -21.63 15.61
CA SER A 56 3.11 -21.45 16.54
C SER A 56 1.74 -21.44 15.85
N LEU A 57 1.69 -20.97 14.61
CA LEU A 57 0.48 -20.93 13.78
C LEU A 57 0.32 -22.14 12.87
N SER A 58 1.18 -23.17 13.00
CA SER A 58 1.17 -24.35 12.14
C SER A 58 1.24 -24.01 10.64
N LEU A 59 2.13 -23.08 10.30
CA LEU A 59 2.44 -22.66 8.93
C LEU A 59 3.88 -23.03 8.56
N GLY A 60 4.16 -23.20 7.26
CA GLY A 60 5.49 -23.53 6.75
C GLY A 60 6.46 -22.35 6.84
N ALA A 61 6.02 -21.14 6.57
CA ALA A 61 6.81 -19.92 6.75
C ALA A 61 5.91 -18.66 6.82
N ILE A 62 6.43 -17.61 7.46
CA ILE A 62 5.88 -16.26 7.42
C ILE A 62 6.99 -15.31 7.00
N TYR A 63 6.75 -14.56 5.93
CA TYR A 63 7.62 -13.50 5.42
C TYR A 63 6.95 -12.15 5.65
N VAL A 64 7.71 -11.19 6.14
CA VAL A 64 7.27 -9.80 6.33
C VAL A 64 8.18 -8.89 5.51
N LYS A 65 7.65 -8.24 4.48
CA LYS A 65 8.34 -7.13 3.80
C LYS A 65 8.17 -5.89 4.64
N ASP A 66 9.24 -5.39 5.23
CA ASP A 66 9.19 -4.25 6.15
C ASP A 66 9.55 -2.94 5.46
N GLU A 67 8.53 -2.15 5.15
CA GLU A 67 8.66 -0.84 4.50
C GLU A 67 8.85 0.34 5.49
N SER A 68 8.98 0.07 6.77
CA SER A 68 9.11 1.11 7.81
C SER A 68 10.32 2.03 7.64
N ALA A 69 11.35 1.58 6.92
CA ALA A 69 12.58 2.37 6.70
C ALA A 69 12.66 2.98 5.28
N ARG A 70 11.62 2.86 4.45
CA ARG A 70 11.67 3.32 3.05
C ARG A 70 12.00 4.80 2.94
N PHE A 71 13.14 5.13 2.34
CA PHE A 71 13.69 6.49 2.17
C PHE A 71 13.75 7.33 3.47
N GLY A 72 13.72 6.70 4.64
CA GLY A 72 13.61 7.41 5.93
C GLY A 72 12.24 8.07 6.17
N LEU A 73 11.24 7.75 5.36
CA LEU A 73 9.89 8.34 5.45
C LEU A 73 8.88 7.45 6.19
N ASN A 74 9.33 6.34 6.74
CA ASN A 74 8.50 5.46 7.57
C ASN A 74 7.32 4.78 6.86
N ALA A 75 7.25 4.81 5.51
CA ALA A 75 6.17 4.20 4.74
C ALA A 75 6.53 4.02 3.25
N PHE A 76 5.91 3.04 2.59
CA PHE A 76 6.15 2.69 1.19
C PHE A 76 5.62 3.72 0.17
N LYS A 77 4.63 4.54 0.53
CA LYS A 77 3.87 5.37 -0.44
C LYS A 77 4.73 6.37 -1.22
N VAL A 78 5.90 6.72 -0.72
CA VAL A 78 6.89 7.54 -1.44
C VAL A 78 7.34 6.91 -2.76
N LEU A 79 7.36 5.58 -2.88
CA LEU A 79 7.70 4.89 -4.13
C LEU A 79 6.77 5.28 -5.28
N GLY A 80 5.47 5.33 -5.02
CA GLY A 80 4.48 5.75 -6.02
C GLY A 80 4.61 7.22 -6.36
N GLY A 81 4.63 8.08 -5.34
CA GLY A 81 4.68 9.54 -5.52
C GLY A 81 5.95 10.00 -6.25
N SER A 82 7.11 9.48 -5.86
CA SER A 82 8.39 9.87 -6.48
C SER A 82 8.47 9.44 -7.95
N TYR A 83 8.07 8.21 -8.26
CA TYR A 83 8.10 7.74 -9.65
C TYR A 83 7.11 8.51 -10.54
N ALA A 84 5.89 8.76 -10.05
CA ALA A 84 4.90 9.52 -10.82
C ALA A 84 5.35 10.95 -11.10
N ILE A 85 5.89 11.66 -10.10
CA ILE A 85 6.45 13.01 -10.27
C ILE A 85 7.63 12.99 -11.22
N GLY A 86 8.58 12.07 -11.04
CA GLY A 86 9.74 11.95 -11.93
C GLY A 86 9.35 11.67 -13.36
N LYS A 87 8.36 10.79 -13.58
CA LYS A 87 7.85 10.47 -14.92
C LYS A 87 7.12 11.63 -15.56
N TYR A 88 6.31 12.37 -14.78
CA TYR A 88 5.65 13.59 -15.26
C TYR A 88 6.69 14.63 -15.72
N ILE A 89 7.69 14.93 -14.90
CA ILE A 89 8.76 15.89 -15.23
C ILE A 89 9.53 15.44 -16.48
N ALA A 90 9.86 14.15 -16.58
CA ALA A 90 10.55 13.60 -17.74
C ALA A 90 9.74 13.80 -19.03
N GLN A 91 8.43 13.52 -19.00
CA GLN A 91 7.56 13.74 -20.16
C GLN A 91 7.48 15.20 -20.57
N GLU A 92 7.27 16.12 -19.61
CA GLU A 92 7.24 17.57 -19.89
C GLU A 92 8.54 18.09 -20.51
N ARG A 93 9.66 17.42 -20.24
CA ARG A 93 10.98 17.78 -20.79
C ARG A 93 11.39 16.97 -22.01
N GLY A 94 10.53 16.07 -22.50
CA GLY A 94 10.83 15.18 -23.61
C GLY A 94 11.95 14.18 -23.32
N LEU A 95 12.14 13.82 -22.04
CA LEU A 95 13.13 12.85 -21.58
C LEU A 95 12.50 11.47 -21.43
N ASP A 96 13.31 10.42 -21.63
CA ASP A 96 12.88 9.03 -21.46
C ASP A 96 13.47 8.45 -20.17
N LEU A 97 12.61 8.02 -19.24
CA LEU A 97 13.02 7.39 -17.97
C LEU A 97 13.71 6.03 -18.16
N GLU A 98 13.64 5.38 -19.31
CA GLU A 98 14.47 4.20 -19.59
C GLU A 98 15.96 4.56 -19.59
N THR A 99 16.30 5.80 -20.01
CA THR A 99 17.68 6.29 -20.13
C THR A 99 18.09 7.29 -19.06
N VAL A 100 17.13 7.92 -18.38
CA VAL A 100 17.33 8.97 -17.39
C VAL A 100 17.00 8.42 -16.01
N ASP A 101 17.90 8.63 -15.05
CA ASP A 101 17.68 8.34 -13.64
C ASP A 101 17.32 9.62 -12.85
N PHE A 102 17.05 9.46 -11.57
CA PHE A 102 16.72 10.58 -10.68
C PHE A 102 17.81 11.67 -10.67
N SER A 103 19.08 11.27 -10.62
CA SER A 103 20.20 12.22 -10.57
C SER A 103 20.26 13.07 -11.84
N SER A 104 19.96 12.50 -12.99
CA SER A 104 19.88 13.23 -14.26
C SER A 104 18.69 14.20 -14.31
N LEU A 105 17.54 13.81 -13.73
CA LEU A 105 16.40 14.72 -13.59
C LEU A 105 16.70 15.89 -12.68
N SER A 106 17.34 15.65 -11.53
CA SER A 106 17.69 16.70 -10.58
C SER A 106 18.78 17.64 -11.10
N ALA A 107 19.76 17.15 -11.88
CA ALA A 107 20.81 17.95 -12.49
C ALA A 107 20.31 18.99 -13.52
N ASN A 108 19.14 18.79 -14.08
CA ASN A 108 18.54 19.70 -15.07
C ASN A 108 17.60 20.76 -14.45
N LEU A 109 17.61 20.94 -13.13
CA LEU A 109 16.71 21.86 -12.42
C LEU A 109 17.07 23.35 -12.60
N ASP A 110 18.26 23.69 -13.05
CA ASP A 110 18.80 25.07 -12.97
C ASP A 110 18.11 26.09 -13.91
N ASN A 111 17.21 25.69 -14.81
CA ASN A 111 16.64 26.58 -15.81
C ASN A 111 15.11 26.48 -16.03
N GLY A 112 14.34 25.81 -15.15
CA GLY A 112 12.90 25.59 -15.33
C GLY A 112 12.04 26.33 -14.28
N GLU A 113 10.82 26.72 -14.69
CA GLU A 113 9.80 27.19 -13.76
C GLU A 113 9.45 26.07 -12.74
N LYS A 114 9.22 26.46 -11.48
CA LYS A 114 8.80 25.52 -10.44
C LYS A 114 7.36 25.06 -10.71
N MET A 115 7.19 23.77 -10.87
CA MET A 115 5.87 23.14 -10.89
C MET A 115 5.32 23.04 -9.47
N THR A 116 4.00 22.98 -9.34
CA THR A 116 3.34 22.70 -8.07
C THR A 116 2.55 21.40 -8.19
N PHE A 117 2.89 20.43 -7.36
CA PHE A 117 2.20 19.14 -7.26
C PHE A 117 1.19 19.19 -6.12
N VAL A 118 -0.03 18.73 -6.36
CA VAL A 118 -1.10 18.74 -5.35
C VAL A 118 -1.66 17.35 -5.12
N THR A 119 -2.01 17.04 -3.87
CA THR A 119 -2.64 15.77 -3.51
C THR A 119 -3.54 15.90 -2.29
N ALA A 120 -4.40 14.89 -2.07
CA ALA A 120 -5.07 14.65 -0.80
C ALA A 120 -4.57 13.36 -0.16
N THR A 121 -4.50 13.31 1.17
CA THR A 121 -3.85 12.21 1.90
C THR A 121 -4.27 12.13 3.37
N ASP A 122 -4.21 10.92 3.93
CA ASP A 122 -4.18 10.65 5.38
C ASP A 122 -2.82 10.98 6.04
N GLY A 123 -1.75 11.15 5.22
CA GLY A 123 -0.40 11.46 5.70
C GLY A 123 0.72 10.88 4.80
N ASN A 124 0.80 9.57 4.64
CA ASN A 124 1.94 8.89 4.02
C ASN A 124 2.12 9.22 2.53
N HIS A 125 1.04 9.27 1.76
CA HIS A 125 1.11 9.64 0.34
C HIS A 125 1.53 11.10 0.18
N GLY A 126 0.89 12.02 0.90
CA GLY A 126 1.24 13.44 0.85
C GLY A 126 2.66 13.71 1.32
N ARG A 127 3.16 13.00 2.34
CA ARG A 127 4.56 13.08 2.75
C ARG A 127 5.50 12.62 1.65
N GLY A 128 5.15 11.53 0.96
CA GLY A 128 5.90 11.05 -0.20
C GLY A 128 5.91 12.05 -1.37
N VAL A 129 4.77 12.66 -1.68
CA VAL A 129 4.64 13.71 -2.72
C VAL A 129 5.45 14.96 -2.33
N ALA A 130 5.32 15.45 -1.09
CA ALA A 130 6.03 16.61 -0.59
C ALA A 130 7.55 16.41 -0.64
N TRP A 131 8.04 15.27 -0.12
CA TRP A 131 9.45 14.91 -0.16
C TRP A 131 9.97 14.82 -1.61
N SER A 132 9.24 14.17 -2.48
CA SER A 132 9.63 14.01 -3.89
C SER A 132 9.70 15.35 -4.64
N ALA A 133 8.72 16.21 -4.43
CA ALA A 133 8.71 17.57 -4.98
C ALA A 133 9.92 18.37 -4.47
N GLN A 134 10.21 18.31 -3.17
CA GLN A 134 11.37 18.95 -2.56
C GLN A 134 12.69 18.45 -3.17
N GLN A 135 12.87 17.12 -3.31
CA GLN A 135 14.07 16.53 -3.92
C GLN A 135 14.30 16.98 -5.36
N LEU A 136 13.21 17.25 -6.08
CA LEU A 136 13.22 17.70 -7.47
C LEU A 136 13.12 19.23 -7.62
N GLY A 137 13.17 19.99 -6.52
CA GLY A 137 13.19 21.47 -6.52
C GLY A 137 11.85 22.12 -6.85
N HIS A 138 10.74 21.39 -6.71
CA HIS A 138 9.37 21.82 -7.00
C HIS A 138 8.55 22.08 -5.74
N ASN A 139 7.35 22.62 -5.88
CA ASN A 139 6.43 22.89 -4.79
C ASN A 139 5.43 21.74 -4.60
N ALA A 140 4.91 21.61 -3.38
CA ALA A 140 3.81 20.69 -3.09
C ALA A 140 2.72 21.38 -2.24
N VAL A 141 1.46 21.02 -2.53
CA VAL A 141 0.28 21.43 -1.76
C VAL A 141 -0.48 20.16 -1.37
N VAL A 142 -0.83 20.04 -0.10
CA VAL A 142 -1.42 18.81 0.44
C VAL A 142 -2.68 19.15 1.23
N TYR A 143 -3.78 18.46 0.90
CA TYR A 143 -5.02 18.51 1.64
C TYR A 143 -5.18 17.23 2.46
N MET A 144 -5.49 17.36 3.75
CA MET A 144 -5.73 16.23 4.63
C MET A 144 -7.20 16.20 5.07
N PRO A 145 -7.81 15.01 5.24
CA PRO A 145 -9.19 14.92 5.71
C PRO A 145 -9.32 15.33 7.17
N HIS A 146 -10.56 15.60 7.57
CA HIS A 146 -10.92 15.84 8.97
C HIS A 146 -10.45 14.70 9.87
N GLY A 147 -9.95 15.04 11.06
CA GLY A 147 -9.44 14.07 12.03
C GLY A 147 -7.99 13.64 11.81
N SER A 148 -7.34 14.10 10.74
CA SER A 148 -5.89 13.89 10.55
C SER A 148 -5.10 14.54 11.69
N SER A 149 -4.03 13.86 12.15
CA SER A 149 -3.22 14.41 13.24
C SER A 149 -2.34 15.58 12.77
N GLU A 150 -2.21 16.60 13.61
CA GLU A 150 -1.33 17.74 13.34
C GLU A 150 0.13 17.31 13.18
N MET A 151 0.55 16.25 13.86
CA MET A 151 1.88 15.70 13.70
C MET A 151 2.11 15.16 12.28
N ARG A 152 1.13 14.46 11.68
CA ARG A 152 1.22 14.02 10.27
C ARG A 152 1.26 15.20 9.32
N ALA A 153 0.45 16.25 9.56
CA ALA A 153 0.50 17.49 8.78
C ALA A 153 1.87 18.18 8.91
N GLN A 154 2.43 18.24 10.12
CA GLN A 154 3.75 18.82 10.34
C GLN A 154 4.86 18.02 9.64
N ASN A 155 4.78 16.68 9.60
CA ASN A 155 5.71 15.84 8.85
C ASN A 155 5.71 16.15 7.35
N ILE A 156 4.56 16.52 6.80
CA ILE A 156 4.44 16.98 5.40
C ILE A 156 5.07 18.37 5.22
N ARG A 157 4.75 19.33 6.11
CA ARG A 157 5.30 20.69 6.07
C ARG A 157 6.82 20.72 6.23
N ASN A 158 7.40 19.77 6.97
CA ASN A 158 8.85 19.65 7.14
C ASN A 158 9.57 19.36 5.81
N HIS A 159 8.86 18.91 4.78
CA HIS A 159 9.36 18.77 3.40
C HIS A 159 9.04 19.99 2.52
N GLY A 160 8.71 21.13 3.11
CA GLY A 160 8.48 22.40 2.40
C GLY A 160 7.12 22.51 1.69
N ALA A 161 6.20 21.60 1.93
CA ALA A 161 4.86 21.65 1.36
C ALA A 161 3.91 22.54 2.15
N GLU A 162 2.97 23.18 1.46
CA GLU A 162 1.78 23.73 2.08
C GLU A 162 0.84 22.56 2.43
N CYS A 163 0.41 22.47 3.69
CA CYS A 163 -0.46 21.39 4.16
C CYS A 163 -1.62 21.95 4.99
N THR A 164 -2.84 21.60 4.57
CA THR A 164 -4.09 22.03 5.20
C THR A 164 -4.92 20.82 5.62
N ILE A 165 -5.32 20.74 6.89
CA ILE A 165 -6.34 19.80 7.36
C ILE A 165 -7.70 20.40 7.06
N THR A 166 -8.54 19.70 6.32
CA THR A 166 -9.88 20.11 5.92
C THR A 166 -10.94 19.63 6.91
N ASP A 167 -12.18 20.11 6.77
CA ASP A 167 -13.32 19.68 7.59
C ASP A 167 -14.14 18.53 6.94
N VAL A 168 -13.60 17.89 5.88
CA VAL A 168 -14.29 16.86 5.11
C VAL A 168 -13.58 15.50 5.19
N ASN A 169 -14.25 14.43 4.74
CA ASN A 169 -13.64 13.10 4.65
C ASN A 169 -12.57 13.03 3.54
N TYR A 170 -11.92 11.88 3.41
CA TYR A 170 -10.84 11.67 2.44
C TYR A 170 -11.29 11.88 0.99
N ASP A 171 -12.40 11.30 0.58
CA ASP A 171 -12.86 11.37 -0.82
C ASP A 171 -13.24 12.79 -1.22
N ASP A 172 -13.83 13.56 -0.32
CA ASP A 172 -14.12 14.99 -0.53
C ASP A 172 -12.84 15.84 -0.50
N ALA A 173 -11.83 15.49 0.30
CA ALA A 173 -10.53 16.16 0.27
C ALA A 173 -9.82 15.93 -1.09
N VAL A 174 -9.97 14.76 -1.71
CA VAL A 174 -9.50 14.48 -3.08
C VAL A 174 -10.19 15.40 -4.10
N ARG A 175 -11.50 15.61 -3.96
CA ARG A 175 -12.26 16.54 -4.83
C ARG A 175 -11.77 17.97 -4.69
N ILE A 176 -11.55 18.45 -3.44
CA ILE A 176 -10.97 19.78 -3.16
C ILE A 176 -9.58 19.92 -3.80
N ALA A 177 -8.71 18.93 -3.65
CA ALA A 177 -7.39 18.94 -4.27
C ALA A 177 -7.46 19.03 -5.79
N ASN A 178 -8.37 18.27 -6.41
CA ASN A 178 -8.56 18.27 -7.86
C ASN A 178 -9.11 19.61 -8.38
N GLU A 179 -10.07 20.22 -7.67
CA GLU A 179 -10.58 21.56 -8.02
C GLU A 179 -9.47 22.62 -7.88
N ALA A 180 -8.65 22.53 -6.84
CA ALA A 180 -7.51 23.43 -6.65
C ALA A 180 -6.46 23.25 -7.78
N ALA A 181 -6.20 22.00 -8.20
CA ALA A 181 -5.33 21.69 -9.33
C ALA A 181 -5.80 22.40 -10.61
N GLN A 182 -7.07 22.22 -10.96
CA GLN A 182 -7.67 22.81 -12.17
C GLN A 182 -7.65 24.34 -12.15
N LYS A 183 -8.00 24.94 -10.98
CA LYS A 183 -8.07 26.39 -10.80
C LYS A 183 -6.71 27.07 -10.93
N ASN A 184 -5.65 26.45 -10.41
CA ASN A 184 -4.34 27.07 -10.29
C ASN A 184 -3.33 26.55 -11.32
N GLY A 185 -3.71 25.60 -12.18
CA GLY A 185 -2.80 24.96 -13.13
C GLY A 185 -1.75 24.07 -12.44
N TRP A 186 -2.10 23.48 -11.28
CA TRP A 186 -1.24 22.54 -10.57
C TRP A 186 -1.40 21.11 -11.07
N ILE A 187 -0.41 20.27 -10.81
CA ILE A 187 -0.40 18.87 -11.23
C ILE A 187 -0.94 18.01 -10.09
N MET A 188 -2.10 17.37 -10.31
CA MET A 188 -2.67 16.41 -9.37
C MET A 188 -1.81 15.14 -9.32
N VAL A 189 -1.39 14.70 -8.12
CA VAL A 189 -0.64 13.46 -7.88
C VAL A 189 -1.40 12.63 -6.85
N GLN A 190 -2.47 11.96 -7.30
CA GLN A 190 -3.35 11.18 -6.44
C GLN A 190 -3.20 9.68 -6.71
N ASP A 191 -3.24 8.86 -5.65
CA ASP A 191 -3.05 7.40 -5.71
C ASP A 191 -4.34 6.61 -6.01
N THR A 192 -5.40 7.31 -6.41
CA THR A 192 -6.63 6.72 -6.96
C THR A 192 -6.93 7.30 -8.34
N ALA A 193 -7.64 6.54 -9.17
CA ALA A 193 -7.98 6.90 -10.54
C ALA A 193 -9.49 7.07 -10.70
N TRP A 194 -9.86 7.99 -11.59
CA TRP A 194 -11.23 8.19 -12.03
C TRP A 194 -11.27 8.47 -13.54
N ASP A 195 -12.45 8.60 -14.13
CA ASP A 195 -12.61 8.84 -15.57
C ASP A 195 -11.91 10.14 -15.99
N GLY A 196 -10.98 10.02 -16.93
CA GLY A 196 -10.13 11.13 -17.39
C GLY A 196 -8.85 11.38 -16.55
N TYR A 197 -8.62 10.62 -15.46
CA TYR A 197 -7.41 10.70 -14.65
C TYR A 197 -6.85 9.30 -14.38
N SER A 198 -6.00 8.81 -15.26
CA SER A 198 -5.48 7.43 -15.21
C SER A 198 -3.95 7.33 -15.28
N ASP A 199 -3.27 8.26 -15.95
CA ASP A 199 -1.83 8.14 -16.20
C ASP A 199 -1.02 8.20 -14.91
N ILE A 200 -1.19 9.24 -14.11
CA ILE A 200 -0.47 9.42 -12.86
C ILE A 200 -0.78 8.29 -11.86
N PRO A 201 -2.05 7.86 -11.64
CA PRO A 201 -2.33 6.67 -10.84
C PRO A 201 -1.67 5.39 -11.36
N THR A 202 -1.60 5.21 -12.69
CA THR A 202 -0.87 4.09 -13.29
C THR A 202 0.62 4.15 -12.92
N TRP A 203 1.25 5.32 -13.01
CA TRP A 203 2.66 5.49 -12.64
C TRP A 203 2.89 5.29 -11.14
N ILE A 204 1.95 5.71 -10.30
CA ILE A 204 2.00 5.42 -8.86
C ILE A 204 1.97 3.90 -8.61
N MET A 205 1.06 3.17 -9.26
CA MET A 205 1.04 1.71 -9.19
C MET A 205 2.35 1.09 -9.69
N GLN A 206 2.91 1.60 -10.79
CA GLN A 206 4.24 1.19 -11.26
C GLN A 206 5.33 1.48 -10.24
N GLY A 207 5.30 2.63 -9.55
CA GLY A 207 6.23 2.96 -8.48
C GLY A 207 6.27 1.91 -7.36
N TYR A 208 5.12 1.35 -7.01
CA TYR A 208 5.01 0.29 -5.99
C TYR A 208 5.64 -1.05 -6.43
N MET A 209 5.89 -1.24 -7.73
CA MET A 209 6.61 -2.45 -8.18
C MET A 209 8.03 -2.56 -7.61
N THR A 210 8.64 -1.47 -7.15
CA THR A 210 9.96 -1.54 -6.52
C THR A 210 9.96 -2.50 -5.33
N LEU A 211 9.01 -2.36 -4.40
CA LEU A 211 8.94 -3.28 -3.26
C LEU A 211 8.61 -4.73 -3.70
N ALA A 212 7.74 -4.91 -4.70
CA ALA A 212 7.39 -6.24 -5.19
C ALA A 212 8.56 -6.92 -5.91
N SER A 213 9.35 -6.16 -6.68
CA SER A 213 10.57 -6.67 -7.32
C SER A 213 11.69 -6.95 -6.33
N GLU A 214 11.80 -6.18 -5.25
CA GLU A 214 12.71 -6.47 -4.14
C GLU A 214 12.33 -7.78 -3.43
N ILE A 215 11.03 -8.03 -3.20
CA ILE A 215 10.55 -9.30 -2.64
C ILE A 215 10.97 -10.46 -3.53
N ALA A 216 10.73 -10.35 -4.85
CA ALA A 216 11.10 -11.39 -5.80
C ALA A 216 12.60 -11.70 -5.76
N GLU A 217 13.43 -10.67 -5.83
CA GLU A 217 14.89 -10.82 -5.77
C GLU A 217 15.35 -11.43 -4.43
N GLN A 218 14.80 -10.98 -3.30
CA GLN A 218 15.19 -11.47 -1.97
C GLN A 218 14.83 -12.95 -1.77
N ILE A 219 13.66 -13.39 -2.25
CA ILE A 219 13.27 -14.80 -2.23
C ILE A 219 14.20 -15.64 -3.11
N GLU A 220 14.52 -15.17 -4.31
CA GLU A 220 15.42 -15.90 -5.22
C GLU A 220 16.85 -15.98 -4.69
N GLN A 221 17.36 -14.93 -4.03
CA GLN A 221 18.71 -14.88 -3.45
C GLN A 221 18.84 -15.74 -2.19
N SER A 222 17.79 -15.85 -1.37
CA SER A 222 17.81 -16.68 -0.16
C SER A 222 17.68 -18.18 -0.46
N ASN A 223 17.36 -18.56 -1.68
CA ASN A 223 16.93 -19.91 -2.08
C ASN A 223 15.70 -20.41 -1.31
N ASP A 224 14.91 -19.49 -0.76
CA ASP A 224 13.64 -19.80 -0.12
C ASP A 224 12.59 -20.21 -1.15
N SER A 225 11.58 -20.90 -0.68
CA SER A 225 10.44 -21.21 -1.52
C SER A 225 9.52 -20.00 -1.65
N TRP A 226 8.99 -19.78 -2.85
CA TRP A 226 8.01 -18.75 -3.10
C TRP A 226 6.81 -18.82 -2.14
N PRO A 227 6.25 -17.67 -1.71
CA PRO A 227 5.01 -17.65 -0.96
C PRO A 227 3.89 -18.37 -1.71
N THR A 228 3.12 -19.16 -0.97
CA THR A 228 1.88 -19.78 -1.46
C THR A 228 0.68 -18.85 -1.28
N HIS A 229 0.77 -17.95 -0.31
CA HIS A 229 -0.26 -16.98 0.02
C HIS A 229 0.36 -15.60 0.19
N VAL A 230 -0.34 -14.57 -0.28
CA VAL A 230 0.05 -13.16 -0.11
C VAL A 230 -1.15 -12.41 0.44
N ILE A 231 -0.96 -11.78 1.59
CA ILE A 231 -1.97 -10.96 2.26
C ILE A 231 -1.63 -9.50 2.02
N LEU A 232 -2.55 -8.75 1.42
CA LEU A 232 -2.37 -7.35 1.06
C LEU A 232 -3.49 -6.51 1.66
N GLN A 233 -3.15 -5.46 2.37
CA GLN A 233 -4.12 -4.48 2.83
C GLN A 233 -4.49 -3.49 1.72
N ALA A 234 -5.72 -2.99 1.74
CA ALA A 234 -6.22 -2.04 0.74
C ALA A 234 -6.99 -0.89 1.38
N GLY A 235 -6.69 0.33 0.92
CA GLY A 235 -7.59 1.48 0.95
C GLY A 235 -8.29 1.56 -0.42
N VAL A 236 -7.89 2.48 -1.30
CA VAL A 236 -8.39 2.54 -2.70
C VAL A 236 -8.01 1.32 -3.55
N GLY A 237 -7.09 0.48 -3.09
CA GLY A 237 -6.67 -0.75 -3.76
C GLY A 237 -5.42 -0.62 -4.65
N SER A 238 -4.86 0.56 -4.85
CA SER A 238 -3.71 0.78 -5.75
C SER A 238 -2.47 -0.04 -5.37
N PHE A 239 -2.13 -0.09 -4.07
CA PHE A 239 -1.04 -0.91 -3.57
C PHE A 239 -1.29 -2.40 -3.79
N ALA A 240 -2.44 -2.89 -3.33
CA ALA A 240 -2.81 -4.30 -3.46
C ALA A 240 -2.86 -4.72 -4.93
N GLY A 241 -3.44 -3.88 -5.82
CA GLY A 241 -3.48 -4.12 -7.25
C GLY A 241 -2.11 -4.12 -7.92
N ALA A 242 -1.20 -3.24 -7.49
CA ALA A 242 0.16 -3.19 -8.02
C ALA A 242 0.98 -4.44 -7.65
N VAL A 243 0.97 -4.83 -6.37
CA VAL A 243 1.70 -6.02 -5.91
C VAL A 243 1.10 -7.30 -6.48
N CYS A 244 -0.24 -7.44 -6.44
CA CYS A 244 -0.95 -8.58 -7.04
C CYS A 244 -0.63 -8.67 -8.53
N GLY A 245 -0.81 -7.59 -9.30
CA GLY A 245 -0.59 -7.56 -10.73
C GLY A 245 0.86 -7.87 -11.12
N TYR A 246 1.85 -7.33 -10.39
CA TYR A 246 3.26 -7.66 -10.61
C TYR A 246 3.55 -9.14 -10.37
N LEU A 247 3.10 -9.71 -9.25
CA LEU A 247 3.35 -11.12 -8.92
C LEU A 247 2.60 -12.07 -9.87
N VAL A 248 1.40 -11.71 -10.32
CA VAL A 248 0.67 -12.46 -11.36
C VAL A 248 1.44 -12.46 -12.67
N GLU A 249 1.95 -11.30 -13.12
CA GLU A 249 2.71 -11.21 -14.38
C GLU A 249 4.08 -11.90 -14.27
N TYR A 250 4.71 -11.85 -13.08
CA TYR A 250 6.03 -12.42 -12.84
C TYR A 250 5.99 -13.96 -12.71
N LEU A 251 5.03 -14.48 -11.93
CA LEU A 251 4.92 -15.91 -11.61
C LEU A 251 3.95 -16.67 -12.51
N LYS A 252 3.09 -15.95 -13.23
CA LYS A 252 2.11 -16.50 -14.17
C LYS A 252 1.21 -17.57 -13.51
N GLU A 253 1.21 -18.80 -14.03
CA GLU A 253 0.42 -19.93 -13.51
C GLU A 253 0.83 -20.36 -12.10
N LYS A 254 1.98 -19.88 -11.60
CA LYS A 254 2.49 -20.16 -10.25
C LYS A 254 2.17 -19.02 -9.27
N ALA A 255 1.33 -18.05 -9.67
CA ALA A 255 0.93 -16.95 -8.79
C ALA A 255 0.30 -17.51 -7.51
N PRO A 256 0.61 -16.87 -6.35
CA PRO A 256 0.09 -17.29 -5.05
C PRO A 256 -1.41 -17.02 -4.90
N VAL A 257 -2.01 -17.58 -3.86
CA VAL A 257 -3.34 -17.21 -3.39
C VAL A 257 -3.26 -15.80 -2.80
N PHE A 258 -3.99 -14.83 -3.37
CA PHE A 258 -4.05 -13.46 -2.86
C PHE A 258 -5.27 -13.28 -1.95
N ILE A 259 -5.04 -12.65 -0.79
CA ILE A 259 -6.06 -12.26 0.17
C ILE A 259 -5.96 -10.74 0.35
N VAL A 260 -7.05 -10.01 0.11
CA VAL A 260 -7.09 -8.55 0.30
C VAL A 260 -7.90 -8.22 1.55
N ILE A 261 -7.35 -7.35 2.40
CA ILE A 261 -7.92 -6.98 3.69
C ILE A 261 -8.20 -5.48 3.73
N GLU A 262 -9.37 -5.12 4.28
CA GLU A 262 -9.80 -3.74 4.53
C GLU A 262 -10.38 -3.58 5.93
N PRO A 263 -10.36 -2.36 6.51
CA PRO A 263 -11.11 -2.06 7.73
C PRO A 263 -12.63 -2.15 7.48
N ASP A 264 -13.39 -2.58 8.47
CA ASP A 264 -14.83 -2.83 8.31
C ASP A 264 -15.66 -1.56 8.05
N ASN A 265 -15.18 -0.40 8.47
CA ASN A 265 -15.82 0.90 8.22
C ASN A 265 -15.40 1.54 6.88
N ALA A 266 -14.38 1.01 6.19
CA ALA A 266 -13.85 1.55 4.94
C ALA A 266 -13.47 0.40 3.98
N ASN A 267 -14.46 -0.43 3.61
CA ASN A 267 -14.29 -1.72 2.92
C ASN A 267 -14.86 -1.70 1.49
N CYS A 268 -14.48 -0.71 0.71
CA CYS A 268 -15.03 -0.51 -0.63
C CYS A 268 -14.70 -1.65 -1.62
N ILE A 269 -13.53 -2.27 -1.52
CA ILE A 269 -13.14 -3.43 -2.35
C ILE A 269 -13.97 -4.67 -1.95
N PHE A 270 -14.10 -4.94 -0.64
CA PHE A 270 -14.93 -6.01 -0.12
C PHE A 270 -16.41 -5.85 -0.54
N THR A 271 -16.95 -4.65 -0.41
CA THR A 271 -18.33 -4.35 -0.79
C THR A 271 -18.53 -4.49 -2.29
N SER A 272 -17.55 -4.10 -3.11
CA SER A 272 -17.56 -4.32 -4.56
C SER A 272 -17.57 -5.81 -4.91
N ALA A 273 -16.75 -6.61 -4.21
CA ALA A 273 -16.73 -8.07 -4.36
C ALA A 273 -18.06 -8.71 -3.93
N GLN A 274 -18.63 -8.24 -2.81
CA GLN A 274 -19.91 -8.73 -2.28
C GLN A 274 -21.07 -8.50 -3.24
N LYS A 275 -21.12 -7.34 -3.87
CA LYS A 275 -22.12 -7.04 -4.90
C LYS A 275 -22.03 -7.99 -6.09
N GLY A 276 -20.83 -8.36 -6.48
CA GLY A 276 -20.57 -9.43 -7.45
C GLY A 276 -20.97 -9.13 -8.89
N ASP A 277 -21.30 -7.89 -9.25
CA ASP A 277 -21.63 -7.48 -10.63
C ASP A 277 -20.40 -7.08 -11.46
N GLY A 278 -19.22 -7.11 -10.84
CA GLY A 278 -17.94 -6.78 -11.46
C GLY A 278 -17.61 -5.29 -11.50
N GLN A 279 -18.53 -4.43 -11.03
CA GLN A 279 -18.31 -2.98 -10.96
C GLN A 279 -17.76 -2.56 -9.58
N PRO A 280 -16.89 -1.53 -9.52
CA PRO A 280 -16.49 -0.96 -8.25
C PRO A 280 -17.68 -0.26 -7.58
N LEU A 281 -17.77 -0.37 -6.26
CA LEU A 281 -18.83 0.25 -5.46
C LEU A 281 -18.19 1.08 -4.33
N ALA A 282 -18.54 2.36 -4.30
CA ALA A 282 -18.15 3.24 -3.19
C ALA A 282 -18.93 2.91 -1.92
N VAL A 283 -18.26 2.99 -0.78
CA VAL A 283 -18.88 3.04 0.55
C VAL A 283 -18.84 4.47 1.07
N THR A 284 -19.85 4.86 1.80
CA THR A 284 -20.01 6.22 2.33
C THR A 284 -20.12 6.20 3.85
N GLY A 285 -19.85 7.32 4.50
CA GLY A 285 -19.91 7.44 5.95
C GLY A 285 -18.69 8.14 6.52
N SER A 286 -18.43 7.91 7.80
CA SER A 286 -17.25 8.50 8.49
C SER A 286 -15.93 7.90 8.02
N LEU A 287 -15.94 6.65 7.52
CA LEU A 287 -14.77 5.86 7.16
C LEU A 287 -13.76 5.74 8.31
N THR A 288 -14.24 5.87 9.55
CA THR A 288 -13.38 5.92 10.75
C THR A 288 -12.75 4.57 11.03
N THR A 289 -11.43 4.53 11.10
CA THR A 289 -10.62 3.37 11.45
C THR A 289 -9.27 3.85 12.00
N ILE A 290 -8.64 3.07 12.88
CA ILE A 290 -7.25 3.35 13.29
C ILE A 290 -6.27 3.17 12.12
N MET A 291 -6.61 2.35 11.13
CA MET A 291 -5.82 2.10 9.92
C MET A 291 -5.97 3.29 8.94
N ALA A 292 -5.50 4.47 9.34
CA ALA A 292 -5.72 5.72 8.62
C ALA A 292 -5.30 5.66 7.13
N GLY A 293 -4.24 4.93 6.81
CA GLY A 293 -3.79 4.71 5.42
C GLY A 293 -4.74 3.88 4.57
N LEU A 294 -5.78 3.28 5.18
CA LEU A 294 -6.80 2.45 4.52
C LEU A 294 -8.21 3.08 4.59
N ALA A 295 -8.37 4.24 5.21
CA ALA A 295 -9.64 4.93 5.43
C ALA A 295 -10.20 5.57 4.13
N CYS A 296 -10.48 4.76 3.12
CA CYS A 296 -10.91 5.17 1.79
C CYS A 296 -12.27 4.54 1.43
N GLY A 297 -13.16 5.33 0.84
CA GLY A 297 -14.49 4.87 0.46
C GLY A 297 -14.65 4.51 -1.02
N GLU A 298 -13.76 4.97 -1.90
CA GLU A 298 -13.89 4.77 -3.35
C GLU A 298 -12.77 3.88 -3.91
N PRO A 299 -13.10 2.76 -4.60
CA PRO A 299 -12.08 1.92 -5.22
C PRO A 299 -11.40 2.62 -6.39
N ASN A 300 -10.09 2.43 -6.53
CA ASN A 300 -9.37 2.82 -7.73
C ASN A 300 -9.83 1.96 -8.92
N ILE A 301 -10.33 2.61 -9.97
CA ILE A 301 -10.86 1.95 -11.18
C ILE A 301 -9.82 1.17 -11.98
N LEU A 302 -8.52 1.45 -11.81
CA LEU A 302 -7.42 0.70 -12.44
C LEU A 302 -7.06 -0.57 -11.67
N SER A 303 -7.11 -0.52 -10.34
CA SER A 303 -6.76 -1.66 -9.50
C SER A 303 -7.91 -2.65 -9.34
N TRP A 304 -9.16 -2.17 -9.29
CA TRP A 304 -10.31 -3.03 -9.10
C TRP A 304 -10.41 -4.20 -10.10
N PRO A 305 -10.24 -4.02 -11.42
CA PRO A 305 -10.26 -5.13 -12.37
C PRO A 305 -9.17 -6.18 -12.08
N ILE A 306 -7.99 -5.76 -11.59
CA ILE A 306 -6.90 -6.68 -11.21
C ILE A 306 -7.31 -7.49 -9.98
N LEU A 307 -7.77 -6.80 -8.93
CA LEU A 307 -8.20 -7.45 -7.69
C LEU A 307 -9.38 -8.38 -7.92
N ARG A 308 -10.39 -7.93 -8.67
CA ARG A 308 -11.56 -8.74 -9.04
C ARG A 308 -11.19 -10.04 -9.74
N ASP A 309 -10.22 -9.98 -10.66
CA ASP A 309 -9.88 -11.10 -11.54
C ASP A 309 -8.85 -12.06 -10.89
N TYR A 310 -7.97 -11.60 -9.99
CA TYR A 310 -6.84 -12.39 -9.49
C TYR A 310 -6.81 -12.61 -7.97
N VAL A 311 -7.63 -11.90 -7.18
CA VAL A 311 -7.68 -12.10 -5.72
C VAL A 311 -8.62 -13.27 -5.39
N SER A 312 -8.16 -14.18 -4.55
CA SER A 312 -8.90 -15.37 -4.14
C SER A 312 -9.90 -15.10 -3.02
N CYS A 313 -9.61 -14.12 -2.16
CA CYS A 313 -10.46 -13.80 -1.02
C CYS A 313 -10.40 -12.32 -0.67
N PHE A 314 -11.55 -11.72 -0.42
CA PHE A 314 -11.72 -10.37 0.09
C PHE A 314 -12.18 -10.44 1.54
N VAL A 315 -11.55 -9.64 2.39
CA VAL A 315 -11.75 -9.68 3.84
C VAL A 315 -12.00 -8.28 4.37
N SER A 316 -12.96 -8.16 5.28
CA SER A 316 -13.25 -6.94 6.03
C SER A 316 -13.05 -7.24 7.51
N VAL A 317 -12.25 -6.43 8.21
CA VAL A 317 -11.81 -6.71 9.57
C VAL A 317 -12.05 -5.55 10.52
N ASP A 318 -12.25 -5.91 11.80
CA ASP A 318 -12.29 -4.98 12.93
C ASP A 318 -10.89 -4.44 13.24
N ASP A 319 -10.81 -3.17 13.65
CA ASP A 319 -9.58 -2.48 14.01
C ASP A 319 -8.73 -3.19 15.08
N SER A 320 -9.36 -3.98 15.94
CA SER A 320 -8.66 -4.76 16.98
C SER A 320 -7.65 -5.75 16.40
N LEU A 321 -7.84 -6.22 15.15
CA LEU A 321 -6.87 -7.10 14.49
C LEU A 321 -5.61 -6.35 14.08
N SER A 322 -5.74 -5.09 13.65
CA SER A 322 -4.57 -4.25 13.42
C SER A 322 -3.77 -4.04 14.71
N ALA A 323 -4.43 -3.63 15.78
CA ALA A 323 -3.78 -3.46 17.10
C ALA A 323 -3.14 -4.77 17.61
N MET A 324 -3.79 -5.92 17.38
CA MET A 324 -3.21 -7.24 17.68
C MET A 324 -1.94 -7.50 16.88
N GLY A 325 -1.95 -7.24 15.56
CA GLY A 325 -0.80 -7.40 14.70
C GLY A 325 0.38 -6.52 15.12
N MET A 326 0.12 -5.27 15.51
CA MET A 326 1.13 -4.34 16.04
C MET A 326 1.83 -4.94 17.28
N ARG A 327 1.06 -5.48 18.22
CA ARG A 327 1.59 -6.10 19.45
C ARG A 327 2.40 -7.37 19.17
N ILE A 328 1.93 -8.23 18.26
CA ILE A 328 2.63 -9.46 17.87
C ILE A 328 3.99 -9.11 17.25
N LEU A 329 4.03 -8.14 16.35
CA LEU A 329 5.26 -7.72 15.68
C LEU A 329 6.22 -7.00 16.62
N ALA A 330 5.71 -6.19 17.56
CA ALA A 330 6.52 -5.48 18.56
C ALA A 330 7.09 -6.39 19.66
N SER A 331 6.41 -7.51 19.96
CA SER A 331 6.80 -8.46 21.00
C SER A 331 6.91 -9.87 20.43
N PRO A 332 7.94 -10.13 19.60
CA PRO A 332 8.06 -11.38 18.86
C PRO A 332 8.28 -12.59 19.78
N LEU A 333 7.96 -13.76 19.25
CA LEU A 333 8.22 -15.03 19.92
C LEU A 333 9.72 -15.37 19.87
N LYS A 334 10.28 -15.82 20.97
CA LYS A 334 11.65 -16.37 21.13
C LYS A 334 12.72 -15.57 20.31
N ASN A 335 13.11 -16.11 19.15
CA ASN A 335 14.21 -15.57 18.31
C ASN A 335 13.73 -14.78 17.12
N ASP A 336 12.41 -14.62 16.91
CA ASP A 336 11.90 -13.81 15.82
C ASP A 336 12.32 -12.34 15.99
N THR A 337 12.52 -11.66 14.88
CA THR A 337 12.91 -10.25 14.88
C THR A 337 11.71 -9.36 15.19
N ALA A 338 11.88 -8.40 16.10
CA ALA A 338 10.86 -7.37 16.35
C ALA A 338 10.73 -6.44 15.13
N ILE A 339 9.49 -6.14 14.78
CA ILE A 339 9.16 -5.23 13.68
C ILE A 339 8.26 -4.11 14.21
N THR A 340 8.67 -2.87 14.00
CA THR A 340 7.82 -1.71 14.29
C THR A 340 6.90 -1.47 13.10
N SER A 341 5.68 -2.00 13.17
CA SER A 341 4.66 -1.85 12.14
C SER A 341 3.53 -0.97 12.63
N GLY A 342 3.16 0.03 11.85
CA GLY A 342 2.02 0.90 12.14
C GLY A 342 0.68 0.22 11.87
N GLU A 343 -0.39 0.98 12.11
CA GLU A 343 -1.77 0.47 12.16
C GLU A 343 -2.20 -0.17 10.84
N SER A 344 -1.90 0.47 9.71
CA SER A 344 -2.23 -0.08 8.38
C SER A 344 -1.29 -1.21 7.97
N GLY A 345 -0.05 -1.21 8.49
CA GLY A 345 0.98 -2.19 8.14
C GLY A 345 0.79 -3.54 8.83
N ALA A 346 0.25 -3.55 10.04
CA ALA A 346 0.23 -4.71 10.93
C ALA A 346 -1.00 -5.62 10.74
N VAL A 347 -2.05 -5.13 10.08
CA VAL A 347 -3.34 -5.84 10.00
C VAL A 347 -3.24 -7.24 9.41
N GLY A 348 -2.32 -7.45 8.44
CA GLY A 348 -2.11 -8.77 7.83
C GLY A 348 -1.65 -9.83 8.83
N ILE A 349 -0.79 -9.47 9.80
CA ILE A 349 -0.33 -10.38 10.86
C ILE A 349 -1.44 -10.61 11.89
N GLY A 350 -2.16 -9.57 12.30
CA GLY A 350 -3.28 -9.75 13.23
C GLY A 350 -4.40 -10.61 12.66
N PHE A 351 -4.74 -10.42 11.40
CA PHE A 351 -5.68 -11.28 10.69
C PHE A 351 -5.18 -12.73 10.61
N LEU A 352 -3.93 -12.94 10.20
CA LEU A 352 -3.34 -14.28 10.10
C LEU A 352 -3.38 -15.00 11.45
N TYR A 353 -3.02 -14.29 12.53
CA TYR A 353 -3.07 -14.83 13.88
C TYR A 353 -4.49 -15.25 14.29
N GLU A 354 -5.48 -14.41 14.05
CA GLU A 354 -6.88 -14.69 14.36
C GLU A 354 -7.40 -15.91 13.62
N ILE A 355 -7.22 -15.98 12.30
CA ILE A 355 -7.76 -17.08 11.50
C ILE A 355 -7.06 -18.41 11.75
N MET A 356 -5.81 -18.40 12.20
CA MET A 356 -5.07 -19.64 12.47
C MET A 356 -5.35 -20.19 13.87
N ASN A 357 -5.64 -19.36 14.87
CA ASN A 357 -5.89 -19.77 16.26
C ASN A 357 -7.36 -19.96 16.62
N ASN A 358 -8.30 -19.50 15.79
CA ASN A 358 -9.72 -19.60 16.08
C ASN A 358 -10.36 -20.67 15.19
N ASP A 359 -10.95 -21.69 15.83
CA ASP A 359 -11.58 -22.84 15.14
C ASP A 359 -12.78 -22.45 14.29
N GLU A 360 -13.42 -21.31 14.55
CA GLU A 360 -14.49 -20.75 13.73
C GLU A 360 -14.04 -20.58 12.25
N PHE A 361 -12.74 -20.39 12.00
CA PHE A 361 -12.18 -20.22 10.65
C PHE A 361 -11.63 -21.52 10.04
N SER A 362 -11.97 -22.69 10.55
CA SER A 362 -11.51 -24.00 10.00
C SER A 362 -11.92 -24.18 8.53
N GLU A 363 -13.16 -23.84 8.19
CA GLU A 363 -13.67 -23.92 6.81
C GLU A 363 -12.99 -22.87 5.91
N PHE A 364 -12.74 -21.68 6.42
CA PHE A 364 -11.99 -20.64 5.73
C PHE A 364 -10.57 -21.11 5.37
N ARG A 365 -9.83 -21.65 6.37
CA ARG A 365 -8.49 -22.20 6.14
C ARG A 365 -8.50 -23.31 5.10
N HIS A 366 -9.47 -24.20 5.17
CA HIS A 366 -9.63 -25.28 4.20
C HIS A 366 -9.88 -24.75 2.79
N SER A 367 -10.77 -23.76 2.65
CA SER A 367 -11.14 -23.15 1.35
C SER A 367 -9.96 -22.48 0.62
N LEU A 368 -8.98 -21.98 1.39
CA LEU A 368 -7.78 -21.33 0.86
C LEU A 368 -6.53 -22.22 0.93
N ALA A 369 -6.66 -23.49 1.35
CA ALA A 369 -5.56 -24.41 1.55
C ALA A 369 -4.47 -23.90 2.52
N LEU A 370 -4.85 -23.13 3.54
CA LEU A 370 -3.96 -22.68 4.61
C LEU A 370 -3.64 -23.84 5.55
N ASN A 371 -2.37 -24.26 5.59
CA ASN A 371 -1.89 -25.45 6.33
C ASN A 371 -0.37 -25.38 6.58
N LEU A 372 0.22 -26.44 7.12
CA LEU A 372 1.65 -26.56 7.42
C LEU A 372 2.61 -26.34 6.22
N GLU A 373 2.14 -26.47 5.00
CA GLU A 373 2.95 -26.22 3.79
C GLU A 373 2.82 -24.77 3.31
N SER A 374 1.91 -23.99 3.92
CA SER A 374 1.64 -22.63 3.50
C SER A 374 2.77 -21.69 3.91
N ARG A 375 3.26 -20.92 2.96
CA ARG A 375 4.24 -19.86 3.13
C ARG A 375 3.54 -18.54 2.87
N VAL A 376 3.36 -17.74 3.92
CA VAL A 376 2.54 -16.53 3.87
C VAL A 376 3.44 -15.29 3.81
N LEU A 377 3.23 -14.46 2.82
CA LEU A 377 3.85 -13.14 2.70
C LEU A 377 2.86 -12.06 3.15
N VAL A 378 3.31 -11.20 4.04
CA VAL A 378 2.63 -9.95 4.41
C VAL A 378 3.54 -8.76 4.16
N VAL A 379 2.97 -7.56 4.06
CA VAL A 379 3.74 -6.31 3.90
C VAL A 379 3.45 -5.39 5.08
N SER A 380 4.45 -5.11 5.89
CA SER A 380 4.42 -4.02 6.87
C SER A 380 4.63 -2.71 6.11
N THR A 381 3.54 -2.09 5.70
CA THR A 381 3.54 -0.94 4.76
C THR A 381 4.04 0.35 5.39
N GLU A 382 4.05 0.44 6.72
CA GLU A 382 4.49 1.60 7.47
C GLU A 382 5.02 1.22 8.85
N GLY A 383 5.90 2.04 9.40
CA GLY A 383 6.31 2.00 10.80
C GLY A 383 5.39 2.84 11.70
N ALA A 384 5.87 3.21 12.88
CA ALA A 384 5.15 4.10 13.80
C ALA A 384 5.08 5.53 13.24
N THR A 385 4.19 5.77 12.29
CA THR A 385 3.99 7.09 11.67
C THR A 385 3.27 8.07 12.60
N SER A 386 2.60 7.55 13.64
CA SER A 386 2.01 8.28 14.77
C SER A 386 2.50 7.64 16.07
N PRO A 387 3.68 8.04 16.60
CA PRO A 387 4.30 7.41 17.76
C PRO A 387 3.40 7.34 19.00
N ASP A 388 2.62 8.39 19.27
CA ASP A 388 1.70 8.42 20.42
C ASP A 388 0.61 7.35 20.33
N ILE A 389 0.03 7.18 19.13
CA ILE A 389 -0.98 6.14 18.87
C ILE A 389 -0.33 4.75 18.96
N TYR A 390 0.87 4.60 18.39
CA TYR A 390 1.63 3.35 18.48
C TYR A 390 1.88 2.96 19.92
N GLU A 391 2.32 3.91 20.77
CA GLU A 391 2.54 3.67 22.20
C GLU A 391 1.26 3.24 22.91
N GLN A 392 0.15 3.93 22.65
CA GLN A 392 -1.15 3.60 23.24
C GLN A 392 -1.62 2.19 22.86
N LEU A 393 -1.53 1.84 21.58
CA LEU A 393 -2.00 0.54 21.09
C LEU A 393 -1.09 -0.63 21.50
N VAL A 394 0.22 -0.42 21.50
CA VAL A 394 1.19 -1.50 21.76
C VAL A 394 1.48 -1.65 23.25
N TRP A 395 1.83 -0.54 23.93
CA TRP A 395 2.32 -0.58 25.32
C TRP A 395 1.24 -0.43 26.36
N GLN A 396 0.25 0.42 26.12
CA GLN A 396 -0.83 0.66 27.06
C GLN A 396 -2.01 -0.28 26.85
N ALA A 397 -1.96 -1.08 25.79
CA ALA A 397 -3.02 -2.02 25.38
C ALA A 397 -4.41 -1.35 25.34
N ALA A 398 -4.45 -0.08 24.95
CA ALA A 398 -5.70 0.64 24.78
C ALA A 398 -6.59 -0.08 23.76
N ASP A 399 -7.90 -0.01 23.97
CA ASP A 399 -8.85 -0.53 23.01
C ASP A 399 -8.72 0.21 21.67
N SER A 400 -8.96 -0.49 20.57
CA SER A 400 -8.89 0.05 19.20
C SER A 400 -9.96 1.10 18.86
N ASN A 401 -10.71 1.56 19.85
CA ASN A 401 -11.75 2.60 19.75
C ASN A 401 -11.20 4.01 20.08
N LEU A 402 -9.94 4.30 19.69
CA LEU A 402 -9.31 5.61 19.89
C LEU A 402 -9.79 6.64 18.86
#